data_fa29a7d8bf8b58e0d2e22cb4402af700
#
_entry.id   fa29a7d8bf8b58e0d2e22cb4402af700
#
_cell.length_a   1.000
_cell.length_b   1.000
_cell.length_c   1.000
_cell.angle_alpha   90.00
_cell.angle_beta   90.00
_cell.angle_gamma   90.00
#
_symmetry.space_group_name_H-M   'P 1'
#
loop_
_entity.id
_entity.type
_entity.pdbx_description
1 polymer ?
#
loop_
_entity_poly.entity_id
_entity_poly.type
_entity_poly.pdbx_seq_one_letter_code
_entity_poly.pdbx_strand_id
1 'polypeptide(L)'
;KMICKKFQINGLFENYITNPYLKSFYKNPREYSYKVETYFLNERIRSLQDFLKKINKDEVIISDYSIFKSLIFSKQNLNSKNFNKYVLEYERGLSLIKNPNLIIYLDASPAFLLDRIKRRGREFEKNISEIYLKNIEQGYKSFFIKKHTFKVLFYDISEKDLVNNDIHLNHLLETVYNFWTLDKKSHITIPDATLIFNECF
;
A
#
# COMPACT_ATOMS: atom_id res chain seq x y z
N LYS A 1 -9.95 -5.04 4.70
CA LYS A 1 -11.42 -5.24 4.66
C LYS A 1 -11.89 -6.03 5.87
N MET A 2 -11.33 -7.21 6.14
CA MET A 2 -11.71 -8.07 7.26
C MET A 2 -11.58 -7.36 8.61
N ILE A 3 -10.44 -6.74 8.90
CA ILE A 3 -10.21 -5.95 10.12
C ILE A 3 -11.24 -4.82 10.24
N CYS A 4 -11.46 -4.06 9.16
CA CYS A 4 -12.45 -2.99 9.17
C CYS A 4 -13.85 -3.49 9.51
N LYS A 5 -14.24 -4.65 8.95
CA LYS A 5 -15.53 -5.28 9.27
C LYS A 5 -15.59 -5.78 10.73
N LYS A 6 -14.51 -6.45 11.20
CA LYS A 6 -14.44 -7.04 12.56
C LYS A 6 -14.52 -5.96 13.65
N PHE A 7 -13.88 -4.81 13.43
CA PHE A 7 -13.77 -3.72 14.43
C PHE A 7 -14.62 -2.49 14.10
N GLN A 8 -15.44 -2.54 13.06
CA GLN A 8 -16.29 -1.42 12.60
C GLN A 8 -15.48 -0.14 12.32
N ILE A 9 -14.26 -0.31 11.77
CA ILE A 9 -13.35 0.77 11.45
C ILE A 9 -13.55 1.20 9.99
N ASN A 10 -13.46 2.50 9.72
CA ASN A 10 -13.52 3.04 8.37
C ASN A 10 -12.32 2.58 7.54
N GLY A 11 -12.60 2.09 6.32
CA GLY A 11 -11.59 1.55 5.42
C GLY A 11 -11.58 2.21 4.06
N LEU A 12 -10.37 2.53 3.57
CA LEU A 12 -10.15 3.03 2.21
C LEU A 12 -9.43 1.96 1.39
N PHE A 13 -10.06 1.50 0.30
CA PHE A 13 -9.57 0.37 -0.49
C PHE A 13 -9.37 0.76 -1.95
N GLU A 14 -8.25 0.30 -2.53
CA GLU A 14 -7.93 0.56 -3.94
C GLU A 14 -8.93 -0.13 -4.87
N ASN A 15 -9.52 0.65 -5.76
CA ASN A 15 -10.38 0.11 -6.82
C ASN A 15 -9.58 0.02 -8.13
N TYR A 16 -8.76 -1.03 -8.25
CA TYR A 16 -7.91 -1.24 -9.43
C TYR A 16 -8.73 -1.46 -10.74
N ILE A 17 -9.99 -1.90 -10.64
CA ILE A 17 -10.85 -2.23 -11.79
C ILE A 17 -11.18 -0.98 -12.61
N THR A 18 -11.24 0.17 -11.96
CA THR A 18 -11.55 1.45 -12.61
C THR A 18 -10.46 1.95 -13.55
N ASN A 19 -9.23 1.41 -13.46
CA ASN A 19 -8.15 1.82 -14.32
C ASN A 19 -8.31 1.23 -15.74
N PRO A 20 -8.66 2.06 -16.75
CA PRO A 20 -8.94 1.58 -18.10
C PRO A 20 -7.69 1.07 -18.83
N TYR A 21 -6.51 1.46 -18.35
CA TYR A 21 -5.23 1.12 -18.97
C TYR A 21 -4.59 -0.15 -18.40
N LEU A 22 -5.12 -0.70 -17.29
CA LEU A 22 -4.47 -1.78 -16.56
C LEU A 22 -4.27 -3.05 -17.42
N LYS A 23 -5.31 -3.49 -18.09
CA LYS A 23 -5.23 -4.67 -18.98
C LYS A 23 -4.27 -4.46 -20.17
N SER A 24 -4.25 -3.25 -20.72
CA SER A 24 -3.36 -2.88 -21.83
C SER A 24 -1.91 -2.78 -21.36
N PHE A 25 -1.67 -2.29 -20.15
CA PHE A 25 -0.35 -2.25 -19.55
C PHE A 25 0.29 -3.65 -19.45
N TYR A 26 -0.43 -4.65 -18.95
CA TYR A 26 0.13 -6.01 -18.86
C TYR A 26 0.41 -6.66 -20.23
N LYS A 27 -0.26 -6.21 -21.30
CA LYS A 27 0.00 -6.67 -22.67
C LYS A 27 1.17 -5.91 -23.32
N ASN A 28 1.25 -4.60 -23.12
CA ASN A 28 2.27 -3.72 -23.70
C ASN A 28 2.74 -2.67 -22.67
N PRO A 29 3.61 -3.05 -21.73
CA PRO A 29 4.09 -2.15 -20.67
C PRO A 29 4.75 -0.88 -21.22
N ARG A 30 5.50 -0.96 -22.34
CA ARG A 30 6.21 0.20 -22.90
C ARG A 30 5.29 1.34 -23.30
N GLU A 31 4.11 1.02 -23.81
CA GLU A 31 3.13 2.00 -24.29
C GLU A 31 2.25 2.54 -23.17
N TYR A 32 1.85 1.68 -22.23
CA TYR A 32 0.80 1.99 -21.27
C TYR A 32 1.29 2.32 -19.86
N SER A 33 2.57 2.09 -19.52
CA SER A 33 3.05 2.31 -18.15
C SER A 33 2.83 3.74 -17.64
N TYR A 34 3.09 4.77 -18.43
CA TYR A 34 2.84 6.14 -18.00
C TYR A 34 1.35 6.42 -17.75
N LYS A 35 0.49 5.93 -18.63
CA LYS A 35 -0.97 6.10 -18.53
C LYS A 35 -1.53 5.39 -17.28
N VAL A 36 -1.09 4.16 -17.03
CA VAL A 36 -1.57 3.37 -15.88
C VAL A 36 -1.10 3.96 -14.56
N GLU A 37 0.17 4.36 -14.47
CA GLU A 37 0.74 4.94 -13.25
C GLU A 37 0.13 6.30 -12.93
N THR A 38 -0.01 7.19 -13.92
CA THR A 38 -0.65 8.51 -13.74
C THR A 38 -2.12 8.37 -13.34
N TYR A 39 -2.84 7.41 -13.92
CA TYR A 39 -4.22 7.15 -13.51
C TYR A 39 -4.29 6.73 -12.05
N PHE A 40 -3.48 5.76 -11.62
CA PHE A 40 -3.45 5.32 -10.22
C PHE A 40 -3.05 6.45 -9.27
N LEU A 41 -2.08 7.27 -9.62
CA LEU A 41 -1.68 8.41 -8.81
C LEU A 41 -2.86 9.36 -8.56
N ASN A 42 -3.54 9.77 -9.62
CA ASN A 42 -4.66 10.71 -9.53
C ASN A 42 -5.83 10.12 -8.74
N GLU A 43 -6.16 8.83 -8.96
CA GLU A 43 -7.22 8.17 -8.22
C GLU A 43 -6.90 8.04 -6.73
N ARG A 44 -5.64 7.70 -6.37
CA ARG A 44 -5.20 7.63 -4.97
C ARG A 44 -5.28 8.98 -4.28
N ILE A 45 -4.80 10.05 -4.92
CA ILE A 45 -4.88 11.41 -4.37
C ILE A 45 -6.33 11.80 -4.15
N ARG A 46 -7.18 11.66 -5.18
CA ARG A 46 -8.60 12.01 -5.10
C ARG A 46 -9.30 11.21 -4.00
N SER A 47 -9.13 9.90 -4.00
CA SER A 47 -9.79 9.02 -3.03
C SER A 47 -9.35 9.32 -1.60
N LEU A 48 -8.05 9.59 -1.36
CA LEU A 48 -7.56 9.99 -0.04
C LEU A 48 -8.14 11.34 0.39
N GLN A 49 -8.13 12.35 -0.48
CA GLN A 49 -8.70 13.67 -0.16
C GLN A 49 -10.19 13.59 0.16
N ASP A 50 -10.97 12.88 -0.68
CA ASP A 50 -12.42 12.79 -0.51
C ASP A 50 -12.80 11.96 0.72
N PHE A 51 -12.00 10.95 1.03
CA PHE A 51 -12.18 10.14 2.23
C PHE A 51 -11.87 10.94 3.50
N LEU A 52 -10.71 11.62 3.54
CA LEU A 52 -10.28 12.41 4.70
C LEU A 52 -11.20 13.60 5.01
N LYS A 53 -11.93 14.12 4.02
CA LYS A 53 -12.95 15.18 4.25
C LYS A 53 -14.18 14.67 4.99
N LYS A 54 -14.47 13.37 4.93
CA LYS A 54 -15.71 12.77 5.45
C LYS A 54 -15.59 12.18 6.84
N ILE A 55 -14.36 12.09 7.36
CA ILE A 55 -14.08 11.44 8.64
C ILE A 55 -13.75 12.48 9.71
N ASN A 56 -14.02 12.12 10.96
CA ASN A 56 -13.62 12.93 12.10
C ASN A 56 -12.12 12.76 12.38
N LYS A 57 -11.51 13.78 13.01
CA LYS A 57 -10.06 13.78 13.27
C LYS A 57 -9.60 12.67 14.23
N ASP A 58 -10.49 12.17 15.06
CA ASP A 58 -10.19 11.15 16.08
C ASP A 58 -10.52 9.72 15.62
N GLU A 59 -10.96 9.55 14.36
CA GLU A 59 -11.30 8.24 13.83
C GLU A 59 -10.07 7.48 13.36
N VAL A 60 -10.03 6.17 13.70
CA VAL A 60 -9.05 5.23 13.14
C VAL A 60 -9.46 4.87 11.72
N ILE A 61 -8.49 4.93 10.81
CA ILE A 61 -8.69 4.60 9.40
C ILE A 61 -7.68 3.53 9.00
N ILE A 62 -8.14 2.59 8.20
CA ILE A 62 -7.27 1.58 7.58
C ILE A 62 -7.37 1.71 6.06
N SER A 63 -6.22 1.86 5.41
CA SER A 63 -6.13 1.82 3.95
C SER A 63 -5.30 0.62 3.48
N ASP A 64 -5.69 -0.02 2.38
CA ASP A 64 -4.90 -1.09 1.74
C ASP A 64 -3.85 -0.54 0.75
N TYR A 65 -3.71 0.76 0.67
CA TYR A 65 -2.66 1.41 -0.12
C TYR A 65 -2.18 2.70 0.53
N SER A 66 -0.99 3.11 0.14
CA SER A 66 -0.46 4.46 0.41
C SER A 66 -0.10 5.16 -0.89
N ILE A 67 0.01 6.49 -0.85
CA ILE A 67 0.51 7.27 -1.99
C ILE A 67 1.94 6.85 -2.38
N PHE A 68 2.74 6.37 -1.42
CA PHE A 68 4.12 5.92 -1.64
C PHE A 68 4.22 4.74 -2.61
N LYS A 69 3.18 3.89 -2.67
CA LYS A 69 3.05 2.84 -3.68
C LYS A 69 3.21 3.41 -5.09
N SER A 70 2.62 4.58 -5.36
CA SER A 70 2.71 5.23 -6.67
C SER A 70 4.16 5.53 -7.08
N LEU A 71 4.98 6.02 -6.16
CA LEU A 71 6.39 6.32 -6.45
C LEU A 71 7.21 5.04 -6.68
N ILE A 72 6.96 4.00 -5.87
CA ILE A 72 7.72 2.74 -5.94
C ILE A 72 7.44 2.01 -7.26
N PHE A 73 6.17 1.88 -7.63
CA PHE A 73 5.78 1.22 -8.88
C PHE A 73 6.20 2.00 -10.11
N SER A 74 6.02 3.32 -10.12
CA SER A 74 6.42 4.15 -11.25
C SER A 74 7.93 4.11 -11.52
N LYS A 75 8.75 4.00 -10.47
CA LYS A 75 10.20 3.84 -10.60
C LYS A 75 10.57 2.55 -11.32
N GLN A 76 9.81 1.47 -11.11
CA GLN A 76 10.01 0.18 -11.78
C GLN A 76 9.44 0.16 -13.19
N ASN A 77 8.31 0.84 -13.44
CA ASN A 77 7.55 0.71 -14.67
C ASN A 77 7.86 1.78 -15.72
N LEU A 78 8.44 2.94 -15.31
CA LEU A 78 8.67 4.06 -16.21
C LEU A 78 10.14 4.16 -16.64
N ASN A 79 10.37 4.59 -17.87
CA ASN A 79 11.70 5.04 -18.27
C ASN A 79 12.07 6.37 -17.57
N SER A 80 13.35 6.72 -17.55
CA SER A 80 13.86 7.89 -16.82
C SER A 80 13.15 9.20 -17.20
N LYS A 81 12.85 9.43 -18.50
CA LYS A 81 12.16 10.64 -18.97
C LYS A 81 10.74 10.74 -18.39
N ASN A 82 9.98 9.65 -18.45
CA ASN A 82 8.62 9.61 -17.94
C ASN A 82 8.60 9.62 -16.40
N PHE A 83 9.55 8.95 -15.76
CA PHE A 83 9.68 8.96 -14.31
C PHE A 83 9.93 10.39 -13.77
N ASN A 84 10.84 11.16 -14.38
CA ASN A 84 11.09 12.54 -13.94
C ASN A 84 9.84 13.43 -14.03
N LYS A 85 9.02 13.26 -15.08
CA LYS A 85 7.73 13.97 -15.19
C LYS A 85 6.76 13.52 -14.09
N TYR A 86 6.68 12.21 -13.89
CA TYR A 86 5.79 11.61 -12.91
C TYR A 86 6.11 12.05 -11.47
N VAL A 87 7.39 12.17 -11.11
CA VAL A 87 7.82 12.64 -9.78
C VAL A 87 7.27 14.03 -9.48
N LEU A 88 7.24 14.95 -10.44
CA LEU A 88 6.67 16.28 -10.25
C LEU A 88 5.16 16.24 -9.96
N GLU A 89 4.43 15.37 -10.64
CA GLU A 89 2.99 15.15 -10.38
C GLU A 89 2.78 14.50 -9.01
N TYR A 90 3.62 13.52 -8.67
CA TYR A 90 3.60 12.84 -7.38
C TYR A 90 3.86 13.81 -6.21
N GLU A 91 4.88 14.67 -6.30
CA GLU A 91 5.21 15.64 -5.26
C GLU A 91 4.08 16.66 -5.04
N ARG A 92 3.47 17.13 -6.12
CA ARG A 92 2.28 17.98 -6.05
C ARG A 92 1.13 17.25 -5.34
N GLY A 93 0.89 15.99 -5.70
CA GLY A 93 -0.15 15.19 -5.06
C GLY A 93 0.13 14.93 -3.59
N LEU A 94 1.38 14.62 -3.24
CA LEU A 94 1.80 14.37 -1.87
C LEU A 94 1.57 15.59 -0.96
N SER A 95 1.79 16.81 -1.46
CA SER A 95 1.56 18.04 -0.70
C SER A 95 0.08 18.30 -0.36
N LEU A 96 -0.85 17.61 -1.02
CA LEU A 96 -2.30 17.76 -0.84
C LEU A 96 -2.91 16.78 0.16
N ILE A 97 -2.13 15.82 0.65
CA ILE A 97 -2.59 14.75 1.55
C ILE A 97 -1.75 14.69 2.81
N LYS A 98 -2.35 14.22 3.89
CA LYS A 98 -1.61 13.98 5.15
C LYS A 98 -0.83 12.67 5.04
N ASN A 99 0.35 12.64 5.66
CA ASN A 99 1.08 11.41 5.86
C ASN A 99 0.30 10.47 6.80
N PRO A 100 0.43 9.16 6.63
CA PRO A 100 -0.09 8.20 7.58
C PRO A 100 0.67 8.31 8.92
N ASN A 101 0.03 7.91 10.01
CA ASN A 101 0.70 7.80 11.31
C ASN A 101 1.56 6.53 11.38
N LEU A 102 1.08 5.45 10.77
CA LEU A 102 1.73 4.15 10.75
C LEU A 102 1.54 3.48 9.38
N ILE A 103 2.63 2.91 8.86
CA ILE A 103 2.60 1.96 7.76
C ILE A 103 2.94 0.58 8.30
N ILE A 104 2.14 -0.41 7.95
CA ILE A 104 2.43 -1.81 8.19
C ILE A 104 2.83 -2.40 6.83
N TYR A 105 4.11 -2.66 6.65
CA TYR A 105 4.61 -3.34 5.47
C TYR A 105 4.53 -4.85 5.70
N LEU A 106 3.62 -5.52 4.99
CA LEU A 106 3.49 -6.96 5.01
C LEU A 106 4.57 -7.56 4.11
N ASP A 107 5.66 -8.02 4.72
CA ASP A 107 6.81 -8.58 4.01
C ASP A 107 6.55 -10.04 3.63
N ALA A 108 6.82 -10.36 2.37
CA ALA A 108 6.68 -11.72 1.84
C ALA A 108 7.66 -11.95 0.70
N SER A 109 8.14 -13.18 0.56
CA SER A 109 9.04 -13.54 -0.54
C SER A 109 8.34 -13.42 -1.91
N PRO A 110 9.08 -13.11 -2.99
CA PRO A 110 8.53 -13.09 -4.35
C PRO A 110 7.85 -14.40 -4.75
N ALA A 111 8.38 -15.54 -4.33
CA ALA A 111 7.78 -16.85 -4.59
C ALA A 111 6.39 -16.99 -3.91
N PHE A 112 6.28 -16.57 -2.64
CA PHE A 112 5.02 -16.55 -1.92
C PHE A 112 3.98 -15.63 -2.59
N LEU A 113 4.42 -14.45 -3.04
CA LEU A 113 3.56 -13.51 -3.76
C LEU A 113 3.08 -14.08 -5.10
N LEU A 114 3.95 -14.76 -5.85
CA LEU A 114 3.56 -15.43 -7.11
C LEU A 114 2.50 -16.50 -6.88
N ASP A 115 2.63 -17.30 -5.82
CA ASP A 115 1.61 -18.29 -5.48
C ASP A 115 0.26 -17.62 -5.18
N ARG A 116 0.26 -16.55 -4.39
CA ARG A 116 -0.97 -15.77 -4.11
C ARG A 116 -1.57 -15.13 -5.37
N ILE A 117 -0.75 -14.60 -6.28
CA ILE A 117 -1.21 -14.05 -7.57
C ILE A 117 -1.89 -15.15 -8.40
N LYS A 118 -1.28 -16.34 -8.48
CA LYS A 118 -1.84 -17.49 -9.18
C LYS A 118 -3.19 -17.93 -8.58
N ARG A 119 -3.26 -18.06 -7.24
CA ARG A 119 -4.50 -18.43 -6.54
C ARG A 119 -5.62 -17.39 -6.72
N ARG A 120 -5.26 -16.10 -6.77
CA ARG A 120 -6.21 -15.02 -7.02
C ARG A 120 -6.80 -15.05 -8.43
N GLY A 121 -6.09 -15.60 -9.41
CA GLY A 121 -6.60 -15.95 -10.73
C GLY A 121 -6.95 -14.78 -11.64
N ARG A 122 -6.35 -13.60 -11.46
CA ARG A 122 -6.57 -12.47 -12.37
C ARG A 122 -5.84 -12.71 -13.70
N GLU A 123 -6.61 -12.81 -14.79
CA GLU A 123 -6.11 -13.17 -16.11
C GLU A 123 -4.94 -12.29 -16.60
N PHE A 124 -5.02 -10.99 -16.36
CA PHE A 124 -3.99 -10.04 -16.81
C PHE A 124 -2.70 -10.08 -15.99
N GLU A 125 -2.69 -10.74 -14.83
CA GLU A 125 -1.52 -10.86 -13.95
C GLU A 125 -0.71 -12.14 -14.19
N LYS A 126 -1.16 -13.04 -15.07
CA LYS A 126 -0.53 -14.36 -15.32
C LYS A 126 0.96 -14.29 -15.69
N ASN A 127 1.37 -13.20 -16.32
CA ASN A 127 2.75 -13.02 -16.84
C ASN A 127 3.65 -12.21 -15.88
N ILE A 128 3.22 -11.96 -14.65
CA ILE A 128 4.07 -11.29 -13.66
C ILE A 128 5.25 -12.20 -13.34
N SER A 129 6.48 -11.68 -13.49
CA SER A 129 7.70 -12.43 -13.21
C SER A 129 8.15 -12.27 -11.76
N GLU A 130 8.84 -13.27 -11.25
CA GLU A 130 9.47 -13.20 -9.93
C GLU A 130 10.50 -12.06 -9.82
N ILE A 131 11.24 -11.79 -10.90
CA ILE A 131 12.18 -10.67 -10.97
C ILE A 131 11.47 -9.33 -10.79
N TYR A 132 10.31 -9.15 -11.42
CA TYR A 132 9.51 -7.94 -11.25
C TYR A 132 9.08 -7.77 -9.78
N LEU A 133 8.59 -8.82 -9.15
CA LEU A 133 8.17 -8.78 -7.74
C LEU A 133 9.36 -8.50 -6.81
N LYS A 134 10.52 -9.09 -7.07
CA LYS A 134 11.76 -8.83 -6.33
C LYS A 134 12.19 -7.36 -6.42
N ASN A 135 12.10 -6.77 -7.61
CA ASN A 135 12.43 -5.36 -7.80
C ASN A 135 11.45 -4.43 -7.04
N ILE A 136 10.16 -4.77 -7.04
CA ILE A 136 9.14 -4.02 -6.28
C ILE A 136 9.39 -4.18 -4.76
N GLU A 137 9.66 -5.39 -4.26
CA GLU A 137 10.02 -5.64 -2.87
C GLU A 137 11.23 -4.80 -2.44
N GLN A 138 12.30 -4.81 -3.23
CA GLN A 138 13.48 -3.99 -2.99
C GLN A 138 13.16 -2.49 -2.99
N GLY A 139 12.28 -2.06 -3.88
CA GLY A 139 11.77 -0.69 -3.94
C GLY A 139 11.09 -0.28 -2.64
N TYR A 140 10.21 -1.12 -2.11
CA TYR A 140 9.54 -0.90 -0.83
C TYR A 140 10.52 -0.87 0.34
N LYS A 141 11.39 -1.88 0.46
CA LYS A 141 12.39 -1.96 1.53
C LYS A 141 13.33 -0.76 1.50
N SER A 142 13.84 -0.40 0.33
CA SER A 142 14.73 0.77 0.16
C SER A 142 14.03 2.09 0.46
N PHE A 143 12.73 2.19 0.24
CA PHE A 143 11.95 3.36 0.57
C PHE A 143 11.69 3.45 2.09
N PHE A 144 11.16 2.40 2.69
CA PHE A 144 10.70 2.43 4.08
C PHE A 144 11.81 2.29 5.13
N ILE A 145 13.00 1.82 4.77
CA ILE A 145 14.15 1.81 5.70
C ILE A 145 14.70 3.22 5.98
N LYS A 146 14.37 4.20 5.15
CA LYS A 146 14.76 5.59 5.35
C LYS A 146 13.98 6.20 6.52
N LYS A 147 14.53 7.30 7.07
CA LYS A 147 13.82 8.07 8.11
C LYS A 147 12.59 8.76 7.51
N HIS A 148 11.44 8.54 8.10
CA HIS A 148 10.15 9.15 7.74
C HIS A 148 9.58 9.95 8.92
N THR A 149 8.55 10.77 8.64
CA THR A 149 7.77 11.48 9.66
C THR A 149 6.68 10.60 10.27
N PHE A 150 6.52 9.37 9.75
CA PHE A 150 5.58 8.35 10.19
C PHE A 150 6.32 7.08 10.60
N LYS A 151 5.66 6.22 11.37
CA LYS A 151 6.20 4.93 11.79
C LYS A 151 6.05 3.89 10.68
N VAL A 152 7.00 2.95 10.61
CA VAL A 152 6.93 1.81 9.69
C VAL A 152 7.18 0.53 10.48
N LEU A 153 6.23 -0.39 10.42
CA LEU A 153 6.32 -1.74 10.96
C LEU A 153 6.52 -2.72 9.80
N PHE A 154 7.64 -3.44 9.79
CA PHE A 154 7.83 -4.59 8.90
C PHE A 154 7.29 -5.83 9.57
N TYR A 155 6.35 -6.51 8.93
CA TYR A 155 5.73 -7.72 9.45
C TYR A 155 5.80 -8.85 8.43
N ASP A 156 6.57 -9.89 8.74
CA ASP A 156 6.72 -11.06 7.88
C ASP A 156 5.45 -11.91 7.86
N ILE A 157 4.94 -12.18 6.66
CA ILE A 157 3.75 -13.02 6.42
C ILE A 157 4.04 -14.30 5.64
N SER A 158 5.31 -14.67 5.46
CA SER A 158 5.72 -15.79 4.59
C SER A 158 5.08 -17.12 4.98
N GLU A 159 4.78 -17.33 6.26
CA GLU A 159 4.16 -18.56 6.78
C GLU A 159 2.80 -18.27 7.46
N LYS A 160 2.19 -17.11 7.18
CA LYS A 160 0.99 -16.69 7.87
C LYS A 160 -0.21 -16.60 6.95
N ASP A 161 -1.31 -17.19 7.37
CA ASP A 161 -2.64 -16.97 6.78
C ASP A 161 -3.42 -15.99 7.66
N LEU A 162 -3.38 -14.72 7.26
CA LEU A 162 -4.09 -13.65 7.98
C LEU A 162 -5.60 -13.63 7.69
N VAL A 163 -6.06 -14.42 6.71
CA VAL A 163 -7.45 -14.43 6.26
C VAL A 163 -8.26 -15.53 6.95
N ASN A 164 -7.69 -16.73 7.03
CA ASN A 164 -8.39 -17.91 7.51
C ASN A 164 -7.88 -18.41 8.88
N ASN A 165 -6.87 -17.75 9.47
CA ASN A 165 -6.31 -18.13 10.75
C ASN A 165 -6.34 -16.94 11.72
N ASP A 166 -7.29 -17.02 12.67
CA ASP A 166 -7.46 -15.97 13.69
C ASP A 166 -6.24 -15.80 14.60
N ILE A 167 -5.44 -16.85 14.84
CA ILE A 167 -4.21 -16.75 15.65
C ILE A 167 -3.21 -15.85 14.95
N HIS A 168 -3.00 -16.04 13.64
CA HIS A 168 -2.11 -15.22 12.86
C HIS A 168 -2.58 -13.76 12.79
N LEU A 169 -3.88 -13.56 12.63
CA LEU A 169 -4.47 -12.21 12.63
C LEU A 169 -4.31 -11.52 13.99
N ASN A 170 -4.62 -12.22 15.08
CA ASN A 170 -4.48 -11.66 16.43
C ASN A 170 -3.03 -11.31 16.75
N HIS A 171 -2.07 -12.17 16.38
CA HIS A 171 -0.64 -11.87 16.52
C HIS A 171 -0.22 -10.60 15.76
N LEU A 172 -0.74 -10.39 14.54
CA LEU A 172 -0.49 -9.13 13.82
C LEU A 172 -1.07 -7.94 14.61
N LEU A 173 -2.31 -8.03 15.09
CA LEU A 173 -2.96 -6.96 15.82
C LEU A 173 -2.23 -6.61 17.13
N GLU A 174 -1.79 -7.61 17.89
CA GLU A 174 -0.97 -7.43 19.09
C GLU A 174 0.38 -6.78 18.78
N THR A 175 1.04 -7.23 17.70
CA THR A 175 2.30 -6.66 17.23
C THR A 175 2.13 -5.18 16.89
N VAL A 176 1.07 -4.84 16.14
CA VAL A 176 0.74 -3.44 15.79
C VAL A 176 0.47 -2.61 17.05
N TYR A 177 -0.33 -3.12 17.99
CA TYR A 177 -0.63 -2.45 19.24
C TYR A 177 0.63 -2.19 20.06
N ASN A 178 1.47 -3.19 20.25
CA ASN A 178 2.71 -3.07 21.00
C ASN A 178 3.67 -2.08 20.31
N PHE A 179 3.84 -2.17 19.00
CA PHE A 179 4.67 -1.25 18.23
C PHE A 179 4.20 0.20 18.33
N TRP A 180 2.87 0.40 18.35
CA TRP A 180 2.28 1.71 18.46
C TRP A 180 2.45 2.30 19.88
N THR A 181 2.31 1.47 20.92
CA THR A 181 2.31 1.91 22.32
C THR A 181 3.71 2.04 22.92
N LEU A 182 4.70 1.27 22.46
CA LEU A 182 6.08 1.31 22.99
C LEU A 182 6.72 2.71 22.96
N ASP A 183 6.31 3.57 22.05
CA ASP A 183 6.82 4.94 21.94
C ASP A 183 6.05 5.96 22.79
N LYS A 184 4.95 5.53 23.40
CA LYS A 184 4.03 6.38 24.19
C LYS A 184 4.18 6.20 25.68
N LYS A 185 5.40 6.08 26.22
CA LYS A 185 5.60 6.14 27.68
C LYS A 185 5.27 7.52 28.31
N SER A 186 4.67 8.43 27.55
CA SER A 186 4.11 9.68 28.05
C SER A 186 2.83 10.04 27.28
N HIS A 187 1.69 9.88 27.97
CA HIS A 187 0.32 10.27 27.59
C HIS A 187 -0.38 9.45 26.50
N ILE A 188 -1.27 8.55 26.97
CA ILE A 188 -2.23 7.80 26.16
C ILE A 188 -3.42 8.71 25.83
N THR A 189 -3.43 9.25 24.67
CA THR A 189 -4.65 9.54 23.92
C THR A 189 -4.44 8.94 22.54
N ILE A 190 -5.33 8.04 22.11
CA ILE A 190 -5.35 7.53 20.75
C ILE A 190 -6.16 8.53 19.93
N PRO A 191 -5.52 9.53 19.33
CA PRO A 191 -6.15 10.30 18.28
C PRO A 191 -5.29 10.16 17.03
N ASP A 192 -5.93 10.06 15.86
CA ASP A 192 -5.30 10.11 14.54
C ASP A 192 -4.46 8.88 14.11
N ALA A 193 -4.82 7.66 14.48
CA ALA A 193 -4.13 6.48 13.96
C ALA A 193 -4.66 6.08 12.58
N THR A 194 -4.03 6.56 11.52
CA THR A 194 -4.23 6.00 10.18
C THR A 194 -3.34 4.79 10.01
N LEU A 195 -3.92 3.59 10.06
CA LEU A 195 -3.22 2.35 9.79
C LEU A 195 -3.29 2.05 8.28
N ILE A 196 -2.15 2.01 7.61
CA ILE A 196 -2.07 1.67 6.20
C ILE A 196 -1.47 0.29 6.05
N PHE A 197 -2.27 -0.65 5.57
CA PHE A 197 -1.83 -1.99 5.18
C PHE A 197 -1.45 -1.96 3.69
N ASN A 198 -0.19 -2.20 3.38
CA ASN A 198 0.20 -2.52 2.02
C ASN A 198 -0.05 -4.01 1.78
N GLU A 199 -1.18 -4.35 1.16
CA GLU A 199 -1.26 -5.64 0.49
C GLU A 199 -0.26 -5.60 -0.68
N CYS A 200 0.87 -6.29 -0.53
CA CYS A 200 1.69 -6.62 -1.68
C CYS A 200 0.85 -7.53 -2.58
N PHE A 201 0.31 -6.96 -3.67
CA PHE A 201 -0.38 -7.60 -4.81
C PHE A 201 -1.67 -8.37 -4.52
#